data_3a9971f02e7ce4bfe85ef74f7a0d6f93
#
_entry.id   3a9971f02e7ce4bfe85ef74f7a0d6f93
#
_cell.length_a   1.000
_cell.length_b   1.000
_cell.length_c   1.000
_cell.angle_alpha   90.00
_cell.angle_beta   90.00
_cell.angle_gamma   90.00
#
_symmetry.space_group_name_H-M   'P 1'
#
loop_
_entity.id
_entity.type
_entity.pdbx_description
1 polymer ?
#
loop_
_entity_poly.entity_id
_entity_poly.type
_entity_poly.pdbx_seq_one_letter_code
_entity_poly.pdbx_strand_id
1 'polypeptide(L)'
;MKKTIFPLYIFTFIFFLFSSCKQDNDNFNFFIEFYNNKIEAFRLENEEYKHKMVDAIFLGDSLTEGYNLQEFYPEYIVLNRGISGDTSIGLEKRLDVSLFAIQPKVAVMLIGANNMDTMLENYENILKSFEEKLSNTKIILLSLTSMGREWGKKNQLAAYNNVQIKMYAEKYGYEY
;
A
#
# COMPACT_ATOMS: atom_id res chain seq x y z
N MET A 1 50.60 -8.91 -43.27
CA MET A 1 50.12 -8.16 -42.10
C MET A 1 48.62 -8.25 -42.09
N LYS A 2 48.05 -9.11 -41.20
CA LYS A 2 46.59 -9.20 -41.01
C LYS A 2 46.19 -8.26 -39.87
N LYS A 3 45.40 -7.22 -40.19
CA LYS A 3 44.81 -6.33 -39.18
C LYS A 3 43.64 -7.06 -38.53
N THR A 4 43.78 -7.33 -37.23
CA THR A 4 42.72 -7.86 -36.39
C THR A 4 41.77 -6.72 -36.07
N ILE A 5 40.55 -6.76 -36.63
CA ILE A 5 39.50 -5.82 -36.27
C ILE A 5 38.85 -6.38 -34.99
N PHE A 6 39.12 -5.79 -33.83
CA PHE A 6 38.40 -6.07 -32.60
C PHE A 6 37.01 -5.48 -32.70
N PRO A 7 35.93 -6.22 -32.39
CA PRO A 7 34.59 -5.73 -32.62
C PRO A 7 34.22 -4.66 -31.58
N LEU A 8 33.92 -3.48 -32.08
CA LEU A 8 33.41 -2.31 -31.36
C LEU A 8 32.05 -2.59 -30.64
N TYR A 9 31.42 -3.73 -30.95
CA TYR A 9 30.11 -4.13 -30.44
C TYR A 9 30.08 -4.57 -28.95
N ILE A 10 31.21 -4.98 -28.38
CA ILE A 10 31.27 -5.41 -26.97
C ILE A 10 31.19 -4.18 -26.02
N PHE A 11 31.74 -3.04 -26.44
CA PHE A 11 31.73 -1.84 -25.60
C PHE A 11 30.35 -1.18 -25.52
N THR A 12 29.56 -1.22 -26.59
CA THR A 12 28.20 -0.66 -26.62
C THR A 12 27.22 -1.50 -25.78
N PHE A 13 27.38 -2.82 -25.75
CA PHE A 13 26.50 -3.70 -24.97
C PHE A 13 26.73 -3.56 -23.46
N ILE A 14 27.98 -3.39 -23.04
CA ILE A 14 28.33 -3.15 -21.63
C ILE A 14 27.81 -1.79 -21.15
N PHE A 15 27.86 -0.73 -21.99
CA PHE A 15 27.34 0.57 -21.63
C PHE A 15 25.81 0.57 -21.44
N PHE A 16 25.07 -0.22 -22.25
CA PHE A 16 23.61 -0.38 -22.09
C PHE A 16 23.24 -1.12 -20.81
N LEU A 17 24.01 -2.14 -20.41
CA LEU A 17 23.77 -2.87 -19.15
C LEU A 17 24.02 -1.98 -17.92
N PHE A 18 25.05 -1.16 -17.93
CA PHE A 18 25.31 -0.23 -16.83
C PHE A 18 24.31 0.93 -16.76
N SER A 19 23.79 1.39 -17.90
CA SER A 19 22.76 2.43 -17.94
C SER A 19 21.42 1.93 -17.40
N SER A 20 21.01 0.71 -17.73
CA SER A 20 19.78 0.07 -17.21
C SER A 20 19.88 -0.13 -15.70
N CYS A 21 20.99 -0.68 -15.20
CA CYS A 21 21.20 -0.94 -13.78
C CYS A 21 21.23 0.36 -12.93
N LYS A 22 21.73 1.46 -13.50
CA LYS A 22 21.73 2.76 -12.84
C LYS A 22 20.32 3.35 -12.76
N GLN A 23 19.54 3.24 -13.83
CA GLN A 23 18.16 3.74 -13.87
C GLN A 23 17.24 2.97 -12.90
N ASP A 24 17.43 1.65 -12.75
CA ASP A 24 16.69 0.85 -11.79
C ASP A 24 17.01 1.23 -10.35
N ASN A 25 18.27 1.52 -10.04
CA ASN A 25 18.69 2.01 -8.72
C ASN A 25 18.15 3.42 -8.41
N ASP A 26 18.14 4.31 -9.39
CA ASP A 26 17.61 5.67 -9.23
C ASP A 26 16.09 5.63 -8.97
N ASN A 27 15.34 4.78 -9.69
CA ASN A 27 13.91 4.57 -9.48
C ASN A 27 13.62 3.95 -8.11
N PHE A 28 14.43 2.98 -7.68
CA PHE A 28 14.30 2.34 -6.36
C PHE A 28 14.55 3.35 -5.24
N ASN A 29 15.61 4.16 -5.33
CA ASN A 29 15.92 5.19 -4.35
C ASN A 29 14.82 6.24 -4.27
N PHE A 30 14.27 6.68 -5.42
CA PHE A 30 13.15 7.60 -5.48
C PHE A 30 11.90 7.03 -4.77
N PHE A 31 11.58 5.75 -4.98
CA PHE A 31 10.45 5.12 -4.30
C PHE A 31 10.65 5.05 -2.79
N ILE A 32 11.86 4.69 -2.32
CA ILE A 32 12.18 4.67 -0.90
C ILE A 32 12.05 6.06 -0.27
N GLU A 33 12.57 7.09 -0.93
CA GLU A 33 12.46 8.47 -0.47
C GLU A 33 11.00 8.92 -0.41
N PHE A 34 10.22 8.68 -1.47
CA PHE A 34 8.80 8.97 -1.52
C PHE A 34 8.05 8.31 -0.36
N TYR A 35 8.28 7.00 -0.14
CA TYR A 35 7.66 6.23 0.92
C TYR A 35 7.99 6.78 2.31
N ASN A 36 9.27 7.06 2.56
CA ASN A 36 9.72 7.62 3.83
C ASN A 36 9.14 9.02 4.09
N ASN A 37 9.05 9.86 3.06
CA ASN A 37 8.44 11.19 3.16
C ASN A 37 6.95 11.09 3.53
N LYS A 38 6.21 10.09 2.98
CA LYS A 38 4.82 9.82 3.37
C LYS A 38 4.69 9.39 4.83
N ILE A 39 5.56 8.50 5.29
CA ILE A 39 5.58 8.07 6.69
C ILE A 39 5.85 9.25 7.63
N GLU A 40 6.79 10.11 7.28
CA GLU A 40 7.08 11.29 8.08
C GLU A 40 5.93 12.29 8.08
N ALA A 41 5.28 12.52 6.94
CA ALA A 41 4.07 13.34 6.86
C ALA A 41 2.95 12.80 7.78
N PHE A 42 2.74 11.47 7.80
CA PHE A 42 1.78 10.84 8.71
C PHE A 42 2.15 11.06 10.18
N ARG A 43 3.43 11.03 10.51
CA ARG A 43 3.93 11.25 11.88
C ARG A 43 3.64 12.69 12.35
N LEU A 44 3.92 13.66 11.48
CA LEU A 44 3.64 15.08 11.75
C LEU A 44 2.13 15.33 11.88
N GLU A 45 1.32 14.75 11.00
CA GLU A 45 -0.13 14.87 11.06
C GLU A 45 -0.70 14.21 12.33
N ASN A 46 -0.13 13.10 12.80
CA ASN A 46 -0.54 12.47 14.06
C ASN A 46 -0.38 13.40 15.28
N GLU A 47 0.64 14.23 15.32
CA GLU A 47 0.81 15.21 16.41
C GLU A 47 -0.30 16.26 16.40
N GLU A 48 -0.80 16.65 15.21
CA GLU A 48 -1.94 17.56 15.11
C GLU A 48 -3.24 16.94 15.63
N TYR A 49 -3.43 15.63 15.44
CA TYR A 49 -4.65 14.90 15.82
C TYR A 49 -4.55 14.14 17.15
N LYS A 50 -3.44 14.22 17.86
CA LYS A 50 -3.17 13.48 19.11
C LYS A 50 -4.24 13.60 20.19
N HIS A 51 -4.93 14.73 20.23
CA HIS A 51 -5.97 15.02 21.23
C HIS A 51 -7.36 15.27 20.59
N LYS A 52 -7.51 14.91 19.32
CA LYS A 52 -8.76 15.04 18.58
C LYS A 52 -9.34 13.64 18.31
N MET A 53 -10.64 13.54 18.38
CA MET A 53 -11.32 12.31 17.96
C MET A 53 -11.37 12.27 16.43
N VAL A 54 -10.66 11.33 15.83
CA VAL A 54 -10.68 11.09 14.38
C VAL A 54 -11.83 10.15 14.06
N ASP A 55 -12.70 10.54 13.12
CA ASP A 55 -13.87 9.75 12.76
C ASP A 55 -13.49 8.53 11.92
N ALA A 56 -12.62 8.69 10.92
CA ALA A 56 -12.15 7.54 10.15
C ALA A 56 -10.70 7.70 9.65
N ILE A 57 -10.02 6.56 9.52
CA ILE A 57 -8.74 6.43 8.80
C ILE A 57 -8.92 5.47 7.64
N PHE A 58 -8.46 5.87 6.45
CA PHE A 58 -8.45 5.05 5.24
C PHE A 58 -7.03 4.56 4.98
N LEU A 59 -6.84 3.25 5.06
CA LEU A 59 -5.58 2.54 4.87
C LEU A 59 -5.51 1.91 3.49
N GLY A 60 -4.39 2.03 2.79
CA GLY A 60 -4.28 1.36 1.50
C GLY A 60 -3.10 1.81 0.65
N ASP A 61 -3.23 1.55 -0.63
CA ASP A 61 -2.27 1.87 -1.67
C ASP A 61 -2.64 3.14 -2.46
N SER A 62 -2.30 3.18 -3.76
CA SER A 62 -2.58 4.32 -4.64
C SER A 62 -4.07 4.62 -4.81
N LEU A 63 -4.94 3.62 -4.74
CA LEU A 63 -6.39 3.84 -4.82
C LEU A 63 -6.89 4.63 -3.60
N THR A 64 -6.37 4.31 -2.43
CA THR A 64 -6.67 5.05 -1.21
C THR A 64 -6.00 6.42 -1.22
N GLU A 65 -4.72 6.51 -1.60
CA GLU A 65 -4.01 7.80 -1.67
C GLU A 65 -4.71 8.81 -2.58
N GLY A 66 -5.19 8.35 -3.75
CA GLY A 66 -5.89 9.19 -4.73
C GLY A 66 -7.35 9.51 -4.37
N TYR A 67 -7.89 8.94 -3.28
CA TYR A 67 -9.28 9.19 -2.88
C TYR A 67 -9.40 10.54 -2.16
N ASN A 68 -10.18 11.46 -2.72
CA ASN A 68 -10.39 12.78 -2.14
C ASN A 68 -11.40 12.72 -0.98
N LEU A 69 -10.94 12.30 0.19
CA LEU A 69 -11.79 12.12 1.37
C LEU A 69 -12.51 13.40 1.79
N GLN A 70 -11.85 14.55 1.65
CA GLN A 70 -12.44 15.83 2.06
C GLN A 70 -13.67 16.23 1.22
N GLU A 71 -13.70 15.82 -0.04
CA GLU A 71 -14.87 16.04 -0.92
C GLU A 71 -16.07 15.18 -0.50
N PHE A 72 -15.82 13.92 -0.12
CA PHE A 72 -16.90 12.98 0.20
C PHE A 72 -17.32 12.99 1.67
N TYR A 73 -16.44 13.44 2.56
CA TYR A 73 -16.69 13.47 4.02
C TYR A 73 -16.38 14.82 4.63
N PRO A 74 -16.98 15.95 4.12
CA PRO A 74 -16.58 17.31 4.53
C PRO A 74 -16.88 17.64 6.01
N GLU A 75 -17.80 16.90 6.64
CA GLU A 75 -18.23 17.14 8.03
C GLU A 75 -17.49 16.24 9.04
N TYR A 76 -16.60 15.36 8.57
CA TYR A 76 -15.90 14.37 9.40
C TYR A 76 -14.40 14.65 9.42
N ILE A 77 -13.76 14.32 10.53
CA ILE A 77 -12.30 14.27 10.61
C ILE A 77 -11.85 12.93 10.05
N VAL A 78 -11.41 12.93 8.79
CA VAL A 78 -10.97 11.73 8.08
C VAL A 78 -9.53 11.87 7.63
N LEU A 79 -8.70 10.83 7.86
CA LEU A 79 -7.29 10.83 7.49
C LEU A 79 -7.01 9.81 6.39
N ASN A 80 -6.29 10.26 5.36
CA ASN A 80 -5.85 9.40 4.27
C ASN A 80 -4.47 8.82 4.59
N ARG A 81 -4.38 7.50 4.72
CA ARG A 81 -3.16 6.74 4.97
C ARG A 81 -2.83 5.81 3.80
N GLY A 82 -3.20 6.22 2.57
CA GLY A 82 -2.78 5.56 1.34
C GLY A 82 -1.35 5.94 0.95
N ILE A 83 -0.60 4.98 0.39
CA ILE A 83 0.72 5.21 -0.22
C ILE A 83 0.76 4.49 -1.57
N SER A 84 1.01 5.22 -2.66
CA SER A 84 1.09 4.66 -4.00
C SER A 84 2.18 3.58 -4.08
N GLY A 85 1.82 2.45 -4.68
CA GLY A 85 2.70 1.29 -4.81
C GLY A 85 2.83 0.42 -3.56
N ASP A 86 2.17 0.77 -2.45
CA ASP A 86 2.25 -0.02 -1.22
C ASP A 86 1.60 -1.40 -1.35
N THR A 87 2.03 -2.30 -0.49
CA THR A 87 1.63 -3.71 -0.42
C THR A 87 1.11 -4.06 0.97
N SER A 88 0.50 -5.24 1.14
CA SER A 88 0.14 -5.73 2.48
C SER A 88 1.36 -5.82 3.41
N ILE A 89 2.55 -6.15 2.87
CA ILE A 89 3.81 -6.18 3.61
C ILE A 89 4.21 -4.77 4.10
N GLY A 90 4.09 -3.77 3.22
CA GLY A 90 4.41 -2.38 3.56
C GLY A 90 3.43 -1.81 4.58
N LEU A 91 2.13 -2.03 4.39
CA LEU A 91 1.11 -1.58 5.32
C LEU A 91 1.28 -2.21 6.72
N GLU A 92 1.57 -3.51 6.81
CA GLU A 92 1.83 -4.19 8.10
C GLU A 92 2.94 -3.48 8.89
N LYS A 93 4.04 -3.12 8.22
CA LYS A 93 5.20 -2.46 8.85
C LYS A 93 4.94 -1.03 9.35
N ARG A 94 3.91 -0.36 8.82
CA ARG A 94 3.60 1.04 9.16
C ARG A 94 2.31 1.23 9.96
N LEU A 95 1.70 0.16 10.46
CA LEU A 95 0.44 0.24 11.22
C LEU A 95 0.54 1.16 12.45
N ASP A 96 1.67 1.17 13.14
CA ASP A 96 1.85 2.02 14.32
C ASP A 96 1.66 3.50 13.97
N VAL A 97 2.30 4.00 12.91
CA VAL A 97 2.20 5.40 12.49
C VAL A 97 0.91 5.68 11.73
N SER A 98 0.39 4.71 10.97
CA SER A 98 -0.77 4.93 10.10
C SER A 98 -2.11 4.82 10.83
N LEU A 99 -2.17 4.06 11.94
CA LEU A 99 -3.44 3.73 12.57
C LEU A 99 -3.37 3.76 14.10
N PHE A 100 -2.44 3.01 14.71
CA PHE A 100 -2.45 2.77 16.16
C PHE A 100 -2.12 4.01 16.98
N ALA A 101 -1.34 4.95 16.44
CA ALA A 101 -1.04 6.22 17.10
C ALA A 101 -2.29 7.12 17.28
N ILE A 102 -3.33 6.93 16.46
CA ILE A 102 -4.56 7.76 16.45
C ILE A 102 -5.75 7.01 17.04
N GLN A 103 -5.93 5.72 16.74
CA GLN A 103 -7.08 4.90 17.15
C GLN A 103 -8.44 5.56 16.80
N PRO A 104 -8.80 5.65 15.51
CA PRO A 104 -10.02 6.32 15.05
C PRO A 104 -11.28 5.54 15.46
N LYS A 105 -12.48 6.16 15.29
CA LYS A 105 -13.75 5.43 15.44
C LYS A 105 -13.91 4.33 14.38
N VAL A 106 -13.44 4.59 13.14
CA VAL A 106 -13.54 3.66 12.01
C VAL A 106 -12.19 3.55 11.31
N ALA A 107 -11.78 2.33 10.96
CA ALA A 107 -10.67 2.06 10.05
C ALA A 107 -11.18 1.35 8.81
N VAL A 108 -10.93 1.91 7.63
CA VAL A 108 -11.29 1.34 6.32
C VAL A 108 -10.03 0.88 5.63
N MET A 109 -9.96 -0.37 5.18
CA MET A 109 -8.76 -0.92 4.57
C MET A 109 -9.01 -1.46 3.17
N LEU A 110 -8.22 -0.97 2.19
CA LEU A 110 -8.13 -1.47 0.82
C LEU A 110 -6.66 -1.66 0.45
N ILE A 111 -6.14 -2.86 0.54
CA ILE A 111 -4.73 -3.18 0.27
C ILE A 111 -4.58 -4.54 -0.38
N GLY A 112 -3.53 -4.70 -1.20
CA GLY A 112 -3.14 -5.98 -1.79
C GLY A 112 -3.11 -6.00 -3.32
N ALA A 113 -3.57 -4.94 -3.99
CA ALA A 113 -3.58 -4.86 -5.46
C ALA A 113 -2.16 -4.98 -6.06
N ASN A 114 -1.14 -4.52 -5.35
CA ASN A 114 0.26 -4.52 -5.81
C ASN A 114 1.00 -5.84 -5.52
N ASN A 115 0.48 -6.71 -4.66
CA ASN A 115 1.09 -8.01 -4.31
C ASN A 115 0.07 -9.13 -4.13
N MET A 116 -0.91 -9.24 -5.02
CA MET A 116 -2.01 -10.20 -4.93
C MET A 116 -1.58 -11.64 -4.73
N ASP A 117 -0.43 -12.03 -5.32
CA ASP A 117 0.10 -13.41 -5.25
C ASP A 117 0.58 -13.80 -3.84
N THR A 118 0.93 -12.82 -3.00
CA THR A 118 1.57 -13.03 -1.69
C THR A 118 0.87 -12.29 -0.54
N MET A 119 -0.25 -11.61 -0.82
CA MET A 119 -0.82 -10.66 0.13
C MET A 119 -1.42 -11.30 1.40
N LEU A 120 -1.94 -12.52 1.31
CA LEU A 120 -2.88 -13.07 2.30
C LEU A 120 -2.27 -13.28 3.69
N GLU A 121 -1.00 -13.71 3.77
CA GLU A 121 -0.32 -13.91 5.04
C GLU A 121 -0.18 -12.58 5.81
N ASN A 122 0.38 -11.56 5.16
CA ASN A 122 0.52 -10.24 5.79
C ASN A 122 -0.82 -9.56 6.03
N TYR A 123 -1.82 -9.81 5.14
CA TYR A 123 -3.18 -9.33 5.35
C TYR A 123 -3.77 -9.87 6.66
N GLU A 124 -3.65 -11.18 6.91
CA GLU A 124 -4.12 -11.78 8.16
C GLU A 124 -3.34 -11.28 9.39
N ASN A 125 -2.02 -11.04 9.27
CA ASN A 125 -1.22 -10.45 10.36
C ASN A 125 -1.69 -9.02 10.72
N ILE A 126 -2.06 -8.23 9.70
CA ILE A 126 -2.68 -6.90 9.92
C ILE A 126 -3.96 -7.06 10.75
N LEU A 127 -4.83 -8.00 10.41
CA LEU A 127 -6.11 -8.20 11.12
C LEU A 127 -5.91 -8.68 12.55
N LYS A 128 -4.92 -9.55 12.82
CA LYS A 128 -4.54 -9.94 14.18
C LYS A 128 -4.07 -8.73 14.99
N SER A 129 -3.27 -7.85 14.37
CA SER A 129 -2.81 -6.62 15.03
C SER A 129 -3.98 -5.66 15.33
N PHE A 130 -5.00 -5.63 14.48
CA PHE A 130 -6.22 -4.86 14.75
C PHE A 130 -6.99 -5.44 15.94
N GLU A 131 -7.18 -6.75 15.98
CA GLU A 131 -7.85 -7.44 17.11
C GLU A 131 -7.13 -7.17 18.45
N GLU A 132 -5.79 -7.20 18.46
CA GLU A 132 -4.98 -6.97 19.65
C GLU A 132 -4.98 -5.51 20.12
N LYS A 133 -4.98 -4.54 19.19
CA LYS A 133 -4.70 -3.13 19.51
C LYS A 133 -5.89 -2.17 19.38
N LEU A 134 -6.99 -2.59 18.75
CA LEU A 134 -8.11 -1.72 18.40
C LEU A 134 -9.45 -2.20 18.99
N SER A 135 -9.60 -2.12 20.31
CA SER A 135 -10.82 -2.59 21.00
C SER A 135 -12.08 -1.76 20.73
N ASN A 136 -11.94 -0.50 20.31
CA ASN A 136 -13.04 0.46 20.15
C ASN A 136 -13.15 1.03 18.71
N THR A 137 -12.37 0.51 17.78
CA THR A 137 -12.39 0.92 16.37
C THR A 137 -13.20 -0.07 15.55
N LYS A 138 -14.20 0.44 14.83
CA LYS A 138 -14.93 -0.35 13.84
C LYS A 138 -14.04 -0.57 12.62
N ILE A 139 -13.88 -1.83 12.20
CA ILE A 139 -13.06 -2.19 11.05
C ILE A 139 -13.95 -2.51 9.85
N ILE A 140 -13.63 -1.93 8.69
CA ILE A 140 -14.29 -2.18 7.41
C ILE A 140 -13.23 -2.62 6.41
N LEU A 141 -13.37 -3.81 5.87
CA LEU A 141 -12.50 -4.37 4.84
C LEU A 141 -13.15 -4.20 3.47
N LEU A 142 -12.41 -3.65 2.52
CA LEU A 142 -12.90 -3.46 1.15
C LEU A 142 -12.36 -4.54 0.21
N SER A 143 -13.20 -4.93 -0.75
CA SER A 143 -12.80 -5.79 -1.87
C SER A 143 -11.74 -5.12 -2.73
N LEU A 144 -10.77 -5.90 -3.23
CA LEU A 144 -9.94 -5.49 -4.36
C LEU A 144 -10.86 -5.20 -5.57
N THR A 145 -10.64 -4.06 -6.21
CA THR A 145 -11.42 -3.64 -7.37
C THR A 145 -11.04 -4.43 -8.62
N SER A 146 -11.97 -4.56 -9.55
CA SER A 146 -11.67 -5.12 -10.87
C SER A 146 -10.73 -4.20 -11.66
N MET A 147 -9.83 -4.79 -12.40
CA MET A 147 -8.84 -4.11 -13.21
C MET A 147 -9.18 -4.22 -14.69
N GLY A 148 -8.96 -3.14 -15.44
CA GLY A 148 -9.16 -3.09 -16.88
C GLY A 148 -7.87 -3.30 -17.68
N ARG A 149 -7.99 -3.29 -19.00
CA ARG A 149 -6.89 -3.34 -19.97
C ARG A 149 -5.95 -4.53 -19.72
N GLU A 150 -4.65 -4.30 -19.80
CA GLU A 150 -3.60 -5.32 -19.57
C GLU A 150 -3.62 -5.97 -18.17
N TRP A 151 -4.20 -5.31 -17.19
CA TRP A 151 -4.32 -5.81 -15.81
C TRP A 151 -5.52 -6.74 -15.61
N GLY A 152 -6.44 -6.83 -16.58
CA GLY A 152 -7.67 -7.65 -16.47
C GLY A 152 -7.40 -9.14 -16.23
N LYS A 153 -6.24 -9.66 -16.65
CA LYS A 153 -5.81 -11.03 -16.35
C LYS A 153 -5.64 -11.33 -14.86
N LYS A 154 -5.48 -10.31 -14.01
CA LYS A 154 -5.40 -10.44 -12.56
C LYS A 154 -6.76 -10.52 -11.86
N ASN A 155 -7.87 -10.29 -12.57
CA ASN A 155 -9.20 -10.25 -11.96
C ASN A 155 -9.64 -11.57 -11.34
N GLN A 156 -9.19 -12.71 -11.88
CA GLN A 156 -9.49 -14.01 -11.28
C GLN A 156 -8.81 -14.16 -9.92
N LEU A 157 -7.57 -13.69 -9.79
CA LEU A 157 -6.84 -13.71 -8.52
C LEU A 157 -7.43 -12.70 -7.53
N ALA A 158 -7.82 -11.51 -8.01
CA ALA A 158 -8.52 -10.54 -7.18
C ALA A 158 -9.83 -11.10 -6.63
N ALA A 159 -10.62 -11.78 -7.47
CA ALA A 159 -11.86 -12.45 -7.03
C ALA A 159 -11.60 -13.53 -5.98
N TYR A 160 -10.57 -14.36 -6.15
CA TYR A 160 -10.14 -15.34 -5.16
C TYR A 160 -9.75 -14.67 -3.83
N ASN A 161 -8.91 -13.64 -3.88
CA ASN A 161 -8.49 -12.91 -2.68
C ASN A 161 -9.68 -12.23 -1.99
N ASN A 162 -10.66 -11.71 -2.73
CA ASN A 162 -11.87 -11.12 -2.17
C ASN A 162 -12.70 -12.14 -1.37
N VAL A 163 -12.78 -13.39 -1.83
CA VAL A 163 -13.39 -14.47 -1.03
C VAL A 163 -12.65 -14.67 0.29
N GLN A 164 -11.31 -14.66 0.26
CA GLN A 164 -10.50 -14.80 1.48
C GLN A 164 -10.67 -13.60 2.42
N ILE A 165 -10.68 -12.37 1.88
CA ILE A 165 -10.92 -11.15 2.67
C ILE A 165 -12.28 -11.22 3.37
N LYS A 166 -13.33 -11.65 2.66
CA LYS A 166 -14.66 -11.84 3.25
C LYS A 166 -14.65 -12.88 4.37
N MET A 167 -14.00 -14.02 4.16
CA MET A 167 -13.84 -15.04 5.21
C MET A 167 -13.09 -14.51 6.43
N TYR A 168 -12.06 -13.69 6.23
CA TYR A 168 -11.39 -13.01 7.32
C TYR A 168 -12.29 -12.01 8.04
N ALA A 169 -13.08 -11.22 7.31
CA ALA A 169 -14.03 -10.30 7.92
C ALA A 169 -15.01 -11.07 8.85
N GLU A 170 -15.55 -12.17 8.37
CA GLU A 170 -16.43 -13.05 9.16
C GLU A 170 -15.69 -13.63 10.39
N LYS A 171 -14.44 -14.11 10.22
CA LYS A 171 -13.62 -14.69 11.29
C LYS A 171 -13.33 -13.72 12.42
N TYR A 172 -13.02 -12.46 12.09
CA TYR A 172 -12.64 -11.43 13.06
C TYR A 172 -13.82 -10.54 13.50
N GLY A 173 -15.01 -10.75 12.98
CA GLY A 173 -16.19 -9.92 13.28
C GLY A 173 -16.12 -8.51 12.70
N TYR A 174 -15.41 -8.33 11.57
CA TYR A 174 -15.27 -7.06 10.85
C TYR A 174 -16.32 -6.91 9.76
N GLU A 175 -16.60 -5.69 9.33
CA GLU A 175 -17.49 -5.44 8.18
C GLU A 175 -16.75 -5.63 6.85
N TYR A 176 -17.53 -6.04 5.80
CA TYR A 176 -17.02 -6.26 4.45
C TYR A 176 -17.95 -5.64 3.40
#